data_69faab69ccf24b07ac59f11359b1d6e5
#
_entry.id   69faab69ccf24b07ac59f11359b1d6e5
#
_cell.length_a   1.000
_cell.length_b   1.000
_cell.length_c   1.000
_cell.angle_alpha   90.00
_cell.angle_beta   90.00
_cell.angle_gamma   90.00
#
_symmetry.space_group_name_H-M   'P 1'
#
loop_
_entity.id
_entity.type
_entity.pdbx_description
1 polymer ?
#
loop_
_entity_poly.entity_id
_entity_poly.type
_entity_poly.pdbx_seq_one_letter_code
_entity_poly.pdbx_strand_id
1 'polypeptide(L)'
;MKNLTKCFGNRKALDGVTLQIQEGEILALLGPNGSGKTTLLKVLAFLEKPTGGENKFQGEIVTGKNAERMRLQSAMVFQRTLLFSTTVYNNVAYGLKMRKMPKKIIEEEVKKALKLVKLEGFEKRSAKKLSGGEEQRVALARALVLKTKLLLLDEPTANLDPKNASILEEVIATVNHELKTTIVMATHNMFQAKTLPHRVALINDGRISEVGTTAEIFGKLSKSLASFAAVDNTFAGTAKITEAGTTIVDVGNGVQIEATLQKQGETSIFISPQDIILSKNPLKSSARNVFKGKIIQIADLGLLVKLTVDVGKPFMVQITKRSFSEMALNLNVEVFIVFKASSVQAI
;
A
#
# COMPACT_ATOMS: atom_id res chain seq x y z
N MET A 1 15.42 12.34 -9.73
CA MET A 1 15.00 13.64 -9.20
C MET A 1 15.99 14.11 -8.15
N LYS A 2 16.19 15.44 -8.06
CA LYS A 2 17.19 16.04 -7.14
C LYS A 2 16.59 17.27 -6.47
N ASN A 3 16.57 17.27 -5.12
CA ASN A 3 16.04 18.34 -4.27
C ASN A 3 14.62 18.81 -4.66
N LEU A 4 13.77 17.86 -5.05
CA LEU A 4 12.44 18.14 -5.58
C LEU A 4 11.51 18.61 -4.46
N THR A 5 10.89 19.78 -4.67
CA THR A 5 9.95 20.39 -3.72
C THR A 5 8.61 20.65 -4.39
N LYS A 6 7.52 20.39 -3.67
CA LYS A 6 6.16 20.72 -4.10
C LYS A 6 5.38 21.38 -2.97
N CYS A 7 4.91 22.59 -3.22
CA CYS A 7 4.05 23.33 -2.31
C CYS A 7 2.64 23.48 -2.88
N PHE A 8 1.64 23.44 -2.02
CA PHE A 8 0.25 23.82 -2.27
C PHE A 8 -0.11 24.93 -1.29
N GLY A 9 -0.12 26.17 -1.75
CA GLY A 9 -0.18 27.33 -0.86
C GLY A 9 0.98 27.30 0.14
N ASN A 10 0.67 27.40 1.42
CA ASN A 10 1.66 27.39 2.50
C ASN A 10 2.11 25.97 2.92
N ARG A 11 1.47 24.90 2.40
CA ARG A 11 1.80 23.53 2.77
C ARG A 11 2.84 22.96 1.81
N LYS A 12 3.99 22.55 2.36
CA LYS A 12 4.97 21.73 1.64
C LYS A 12 4.48 20.27 1.65
N ALA A 13 4.14 19.75 0.49
CA ALA A 13 3.77 18.36 0.32
C ALA A 13 4.99 17.48 0.00
N LEU A 14 6.03 18.06 -0.64
CA LEU A 14 7.35 17.46 -0.84
C LEU A 14 8.41 18.50 -0.49
N ASP A 15 9.45 18.07 0.24
CA ASP A 15 10.48 18.96 0.76
C ASP A 15 11.88 18.38 0.49
N GLY A 16 12.50 18.79 -0.60
CA GLY A 16 13.87 18.42 -0.95
C GLY A 16 14.05 16.93 -1.32
N VAL A 17 13.04 16.29 -1.90
CA VAL A 17 13.09 14.86 -2.27
C VAL A 17 14.18 14.62 -3.30
N THR A 18 15.16 13.76 -2.94
CA THR A 18 16.17 13.23 -3.85
C THR A 18 16.02 11.72 -3.94
N LEU A 19 15.72 11.21 -5.13
CA LEU A 19 15.44 9.79 -5.35
C LEU A 19 15.82 9.40 -6.78
N GLN A 20 16.50 8.27 -6.92
CA GLN A 20 16.80 7.64 -8.20
C GLN A 20 15.99 6.36 -8.34
N ILE A 21 15.29 6.22 -9.47
CA ILE A 21 14.51 5.05 -9.84
C ILE A 21 15.25 4.37 -10.99
N GLN A 22 15.49 3.07 -10.87
CA GLN A 22 16.19 2.28 -11.88
C GLN A 22 15.20 1.77 -12.93
N GLU A 23 15.64 1.63 -14.17
CA GLU A 23 14.81 1.07 -15.24
C GLU A 23 14.50 -0.41 -14.94
N GLY A 24 13.23 -0.80 -15.08
CA GLY A 24 12.78 -2.18 -14.84
C GLY A 24 12.64 -2.57 -13.36
N GLU A 25 12.90 -1.66 -12.40
CA GLU A 25 12.66 -1.99 -10.98
C GLU A 25 11.20 -1.82 -10.58
N ILE A 26 10.80 -2.51 -9.52
CA ILE A 26 9.65 -2.16 -8.69
C ILE A 26 10.19 -1.43 -7.46
N LEU A 27 9.85 -0.16 -7.31
CA LEU A 27 10.16 0.66 -6.14
C LEU A 27 8.90 0.90 -5.32
N ALA A 28 8.92 0.59 -4.03
CA ALA A 28 7.85 0.98 -3.12
C ALA A 28 8.16 2.32 -2.44
N LEU A 29 7.18 3.21 -2.41
CA LEU A 29 7.15 4.38 -1.54
C LEU A 29 6.35 4.01 -0.28
N LEU A 30 7.03 3.72 0.82
CA LEU A 30 6.41 3.34 2.08
C LEU A 30 6.34 4.54 3.02
N GLY A 31 5.15 4.81 3.56
CA GLY A 31 4.96 5.91 4.50
C GLY A 31 3.52 6.07 4.96
N PRO A 32 3.28 6.83 6.06
CA PRO A 32 1.94 7.06 6.59
C PRO A 32 1.07 7.88 5.63
N ASN A 33 -0.23 7.92 5.93
CA ASN A 33 -1.14 8.78 5.19
C ASN A 33 -0.74 10.25 5.35
N GLY A 34 -0.76 11.01 4.24
CA GLY A 34 -0.35 12.41 4.24
C GLY A 34 1.16 12.66 4.11
N SER A 35 2.01 11.62 4.05
CA SER A 35 3.47 11.77 3.94
C SER A 35 3.98 12.30 2.59
N GLY A 36 3.09 12.48 1.59
CA GLY A 36 3.48 13.01 0.26
C GLY A 36 3.56 11.96 -0.85
N LYS A 37 3.28 10.66 -0.59
CA LYS A 37 3.36 9.56 -1.59
C LYS A 37 2.60 9.88 -2.89
N THR A 38 1.30 10.15 -2.79
CA THR A 38 0.45 10.49 -3.94
C THR A 38 0.96 11.72 -4.70
N THR A 39 1.46 12.74 -3.97
CA THR A 39 2.03 13.93 -4.58
C THR A 39 3.29 13.59 -5.37
N LEU A 40 4.16 12.75 -4.81
CA LEU A 40 5.36 12.30 -5.49
C LEU A 40 5.03 11.48 -6.74
N LEU A 41 4.06 10.55 -6.66
CA LEU A 41 3.58 9.82 -7.83
C LEU A 41 3.03 10.74 -8.91
N LYS A 42 2.25 11.77 -8.57
CA LYS A 42 1.73 12.75 -9.54
C LYS A 42 2.83 13.56 -10.21
N VAL A 43 3.89 13.91 -9.48
CA VAL A 43 5.06 14.58 -10.08
C VAL A 43 5.81 13.64 -11.02
N LEU A 44 5.97 12.37 -10.65
CA LEU A 44 6.57 11.33 -11.50
C LEU A 44 5.72 11.03 -12.74
N ALA A 45 4.40 11.12 -12.62
CA ALA A 45 3.45 10.98 -13.73
C ALA A 45 3.39 12.21 -14.66
N PHE A 46 4.14 13.26 -14.34
CA PHE A 46 4.09 14.56 -15.03
C PHE A 46 2.68 15.22 -15.01
N LEU A 47 1.87 14.85 -14.01
CA LEU A 47 0.55 15.45 -13.77
C LEU A 47 0.65 16.71 -12.89
N GLU A 48 1.68 16.78 -12.05
CA GLU A 48 1.97 17.89 -11.17
C GLU A 48 3.36 18.45 -11.47
N LYS A 49 3.45 19.77 -11.63
CA LYS A 49 4.74 20.44 -11.77
C LYS A 49 5.36 20.67 -10.38
N PRO A 50 6.63 20.33 -10.15
CA PRO A 50 7.32 20.69 -8.92
C PRO A 50 7.41 22.20 -8.76
N THR A 51 7.49 22.67 -7.52
CA THR A 51 7.70 24.08 -7.19
C THR A 51 9.20 24.43 -7.25
N GLY A 52 10.07 23.45 -6.99
CA GLY A 52 11.52 23.60 -7.02
C GLY A 52 12.22 22.25 -7.22
N GLY A 53 13.53 22.31 -7.46
CA GLY A 53 14.35 21.14 -7.72
C GLY A 53 14.30 20.67 -9.17
N GLU A 54 14.93 19.52 -9.43
CA GLU A 54 15.09 18.97 -10.78
C GLU A 54 14.46 17.58 -10.87
N ASN A 55 13.64 17.37 -11.91
CA ASN A 55 13.13 16.06 -12.28
C ASN A 55 13.73 15.64 -13.62
N LYS A 56 14.33 14.44 -13.68
CA LYS A 56 14.85 13.86 -14.92
C LYS A 56 14.09 12.57 -15.24
N PHE A 57 13.77 12.38 -16.49
CA PHE A 57 13.20 11.14 -17.02
C PHE A 57 14.07 10.65 -18.18
N GLN A 58 14.59 9.43 -18.08
CA GLN A 58 15.52 8.86 -19.06
C GLN A 58 16.72 9.79 -19.40
N GLY A 59 17.31 10.42 -18.38
CA GLY A 59 18.44 11.33 -18.52
C GLY A 59 18.08 12.76 -18.93
N GLU A 60 16.88 13.01 -19.46
CA GLU A 60 16.43 14.32 -19.92
C GLU A 60 15.71 15.10 -18.80
N ILE A 61 16.08 16.36 -18.62
CA ILE A 61 15.40 17.26 -17.65
C ILE A 61 13.97 17.53 -18.09
N VAL A 62 13.03 17.33 -17.16
CA VAL A 62 11.60 17.61 -17.38
C VAL A 62 11.35 19.11 -17.33
N THR A 63 10.84 19.66 -18.40
CA THR A 63 10.48 21.07 -18.54
C THR A 63 9.03 21.19 -19.01
N GLY A 64 8.45 22.40 -18.95
CA GLY A 64 7.11 22.63 -19.50
C GLY A 64 6.99 22.27 -20.99
N LYS A 65 8.09 22.34 -21.75
CA LYS A 65 8.10 22.07 -23.19
C LYS A 65 8.04 20.55 -23.53
N ASN A 66 8.62 19.68 -22.69
CA ASN A 66 8.70 18.24 -22.96
C ASN A 66 7.83 17.37 -22.03
N ALA A 67 7.21 17.96 -21.02
CA ALA A 67 6.40 17.25 -20.03
C ALA A 67 5.24 16.47 -20.67
N GLU A 68 4.61 16.98 -21.72
CA GLU A 68 3.52 16.29 -22.42
C GLU A 68 4.03 15.01 -23.12
N ARG A 69 5.15 15.10 -23.83
CA ARG A 69 5.80 13.96 -24.44
C ARG A 69 6.20 12.89 -23.41
N MET A 70 6.71 13.32 -22.27
CA MET A 70 7.08 12.40 -21.18
C MET A 70 5.86 11.78 -20.49
N ARG A 71 4.76 12.52 -20.37
CA ARG A 71 3.48 12.02 -19.82
C ARG A 71 2.95 10.85 -20.64
N LEU A 72 3.10 10.86 -21.97
CA LEU A 72 2.72 9.74 -22.82
C LEU A 72 3.52 8.44 -22.56
N GLN A 73 4.64 8.54 -21.87
CA GLN A 73 5.49 7.41 -21.48
C GLN A 73 5.25 6.95 -20.04
N SER A 74 4.29 7.53 -19.34
CA SER A 74 3.88 7.14 -18.00
C SER A 74 2.38 6.84 -17.94
N ALA A 75 2.00 5.96 -17.01
CA ALA A 75 0.60 5.72 -16.68
C ALA A 75 0.46 5.67 -15.14
N MET A 76 -0.67 6.19 -14.63
CA MET A 76 -0.94 6.18 -13.20
C MET A 76 -2.28 5.53 -12.92
N VAL A 77 -2.31 4.62 -11.94
CA VAL A 77 -3.51 4.04 -11.36
C VAL A 77 -3.68 4.67 -9.98
N PHE A 78 -4.81 5.34 -9.77
CA PHE A 78 -5.13 6.03 -8.52
C PHE A 78 -5.74 5.06 -7.50
N GLN A 79 -5.60 5.36 -6.22
CA GLN A 79 -6.19 4.60 -5.12
C GLN A 79 -7.71 4.42 -5.29
N ARG A 80 -8.42 5.51 -5.62
CA ARG A 80 -9.84 5.43 -5.97
C ARG A 80 -9.98 5.17 -7.47
N THR A 81 -10.43 3.97 -7.78
CA THR A 81 -10.68 3.57 -9.17
C THR A 81 -11.93 4.27 -9.72
N LEU A 82 -11.77 4.95 -10.83
CA LEU A 82 -12.86 5.58 -11.56
C LEU A 82 -12.94 4.96 -12.95
N LEU A 83 -13.98 4.17 -13.19
CA LEU A 83 -14.30 3.61 -14.50
C LEU A 83 -15.43 4.40 -15.15
N PHE A 84 -15.37 4.51 -16.48
CA PHE A 84 -16.47 5.04 -17.26
C PHE A 84 -17.68 4.09 -17.18
N SER A 85 -18.89 4.63 -17.13
CA SER A 85 -20.15 3.88 -17.12
C SER A 85 -20.44 3.23 -18.48
N THR A 86 -19.54 2.37 -18.94
CA THR A 86 -19.58 1.67 -20.23
C THR A 86 -19.05 0.24 -20.07
N THR A 87 -18.73 -0.45 -21.14
CA THR A 87 -18.16 -1.80 -21.10
C THR A 87 -16.71 -1.80 -20.61
N VAL A 88 -16.24 -2.95 -20.13
CA VAL A 88 -14.82 -3.17 -19.78
C VAL A 88 -13.93 -2.90 -21.00
N TYR A 89 -14.31 -3.41 -22.19
CA TYR A 89 -13.60 -3.12 -23.42
C TYR A 89 -13.41 -1.61 -23.65
N ASN A 90 -14.47 -0.83 -23.55
CA ASN A 90 -14.40 0.61 -23.79
C ASN A 90 -13.54 1.34 -22.76
N ASN A 91 -13.54 0.89 -21.49
CA ASN A 91 -12.66 1.42 -20.46
C ASN A 91 -11.18 1.18 -20.82
N VAL A 92 -10.82 -0.05 -21.17
CA VAL A 92 -9.43 -0.41 -21.48
C VAL A 92 -8.99 0.24 -22.81
N ALA A 93 -9.84 0.20 -23.84
CA ALA A 93 -9.57 0.76 -25.16
C ALA A 93 -9.44 2.28 -25.19
N TYR A 94 -9.92 2.99 -24.16
CA TYR A 94 -10.06 4.45 -24.18
C TYR A 94 -8.76 5.18 -24.56
N GLY A 95 -7.66 4.86 -23.90
CA GLY A 95 -6.37 5.52 -24.16
C GLY A 95 -5.81 5.25 -25.55
N LEU A 96 -6.03 4.05 -26.10
CA LEU A 96 -5.61 3.72 -27.47
C LEU A 96 -6.47 4.45 -28.52
N LYS A 97 -7.78 4.60 -28.25
CA LYS A 97 -8.68 5.41 -29.10
C LYS A 97 -8.22 6.87 -29.14
N MET A 98 -7.86 7.45 -27.98
CA MET A 98 -7.32 8.82 -27.93
C MET A 98 -6.01 8.96 -28.70
N ARG A 99 -5.18 7.92 -28.74
CA ARG A 99 -3.96 7.84 -29.57
C ARG A 99 -4.23 7.55 -31.03
N LYS A 100 -5.51 7.49 -31.45
CA LYS A 100 -5.96 7.21 -32.85
C LYS A 100 -5.39 5.92 -33.42
N MET A 101 -5.23 4.89 -32.57
CA MET A 101 -4.73 3.60 -33.02
C MET A 101 -5.77 2.87 -33.91
N PRO A 102 -5.34 2.07 -34.87
CA PRO A 102 -6.24 1.28 -35.72
C PRO A 102 -7.09 0.31 -34.88
N LYS A 103 -8.38 0.16 -35.25
CA LYS A 103 -9.36 -0.67 -34.54
C LYS A 103 -8.86 -2.10 -34.28
N LYS A 104 -8.27 -2.74 -35.29
CA LYS A 104 -7.72 -4.10 -35.15
C LYS A 104 -6.64 -4.20 -34.07
N ILE A 105 -5.74 -3.22 -34.03
CA ILE A 105 -4.69 -3.16 -32.99
C ILE A 105 -5.32 -2.95 -31.64
N ILE A 106 -6.33 -2.07 -31.50
CA ILE A 106 -7.03 -1.84 -30.23
C ILE A 106 -7.66 -3.15 -29.72
N GLU A 107 -8.34 -3.91 -30.58
CA GLU A 107 -8.98 -5.18 -30.22
C GLU A 107 -7.96 -6.20 -29.70
N GLU A 108 -6.85 -6.36 -30.39
CA GLU A 108 -5.76 -7.27 -30.00
C GLU A 108 -5.12 -6.86 -28.65
N GLU A 109 -4.78 -5.58 -28.48
CA GLU A 109 -4.12 -5.09 -27.27
C GLU A 109 -5.04 -5.10 -26.05
N VAL A 110 -6.33 -4.79 -26.21
CA VAL A 110 -7.33 -4.91 -25.15
C VAL A 110 -7.44 -6.36 -24.69
N LYS A 111 -7.52 -7.31 -25.63
CA LYS A 111 -7.59 -8.74 -25.31
C LYS A 111 -6.35 -9.20 -24.51
N LYS A 112 -5.15 -8.80 -24.95
CA LYS A 112 -3.89 -9.09 -24.24
C LYS A 112 -3.88 -8.49 -22.83
N ALA A 113 -4.27 -7.23 -22.68
CA ALA A 113 -4.31 -6.55 -21.40
C ALA A 113 -5.31 -7.21 -20.43
N LEU A 114 -6.50 -7.59 -20.91
CA LEU A 114 -7.50 -8.28 -20.08
C LEU A 114 -7.03 -9.68 -19.65
N LYS A 115 -6.38 -10.43 -20.54
CA LYS A 115 -5.77 -11.71 -20.19
C LYS A 115 -4.70 -11.54 -19.11
N LEU A 116 -3.83 -10.54 -19.23
CA LEU A 116 -2.76 -10.27 -18.26
C LEU A 116 -3.30 -9.97 -16.85
N VAL A 117 -4.43 -9.26 -16.76
CA VAL A 117 -5.08 -8.96 -15.46
C VAL A 117 -6.10 -10.02 -15.03
N LYS A 118 -6.12 -11.21 -15.67
CA LYS A 118 -7.03 -12.33 -15.35
C LYS A 118 -8.52 -11.95 -15.45
N LEU A 119 -8.88 -11.19 -16.50
CA LEU A 119 -10.26 -10.79 -16.83
C LEU A 119 -10.62 -11.14 -18.28
N GLU A 120 -10.11 -12.26 -18.79
CA GLU A 120 -10.45 -12.78 -20.11
C GLU A 120 -11.96 -13.07 -20.20
N GLY A 121 -12.61 -12.65 -21.30
CA GLY A 121 -14.05 -12.81 -21.50
C GLY A 121 -14.93 -11.70 -20.88
N PHE A 122 -14.32 -10.69 -20.21
CA PHE A 122 -15.06 -9.59 -19.60
C PHE A 122 -15.34 -8.41 -20.54
N GLU A 123 -14.90 -8.46 -21.80
CA GLU A 123 -14.91 -7.34 -22.76
C GLU A 123 -16.27 -6.66 -22.83
N LYS A 124 -17.35 -7.44 -22.93
CA LYS A 124 -18.73 -6.94 -23.09
C LYS A 124 -19.41 -6.59 -21.77
N ARG A 125 -18.80 -6.94 -20.62
CA ARG A 125 -19.39 -6.72 -19.29
C ARG A 125 -19.44 -5.22 -18.99
N SER A 126 -20.54 -4.79 -18.38
CA SER A 126 -20.66 -3.41 -17.90
C SER A 126 -19.76 -3.17 -16.70
N ALA A 127 -19.03 -2.07 -16.70
CA ALA A 127 -18.16 -1.68 -15.57
C ALA A 127 -18.95 -1.51 -14.24
N LYS A 128 -20.22 -1.14 -14.31
CA LYS A 128 -21.09 -1.01 -13.11
C LYS A 128 -21.41 -2.34 -12.41
N LYS A 129 -21.12 -3.48 -13.04
CA LYS A 129 -21.39 -4.82 -12.51
C LYS A 129 -20.13 -5.53 -12.01
N LEU A 130 -19.04 -4.81 -11.86
CA LEU A 130 -17.77 -5.34 -11.40
C LEU A 130 -17.68 -5.28 -9.87
N SER A 131 -17.01 -6.26 -9.27
CA SER A 131 -16.55 -6.18 -7.88
C SER A 131 -15.38 -5.18 -7.75
N GLY A 132 -15.08 -4.70 -6.55
CA GLY A 132 -13.98 -3.75 -6.32
C GLY A 132 -12.63 -4.28 -6.84
N GLY A 133 -12.34 -5.56 -6.65
CA GLY A 133 -11.12 -6.18 -7.19
C GLY A 133 -11.09 -6.28 -8.71
N GLU A 134 -12.25 -6.55 -9.35
CA GLU A 134 -12.37 -6.53 -10.82
C GLU A 134 -12.22 -5.11 -11.36
N GLU A 135 -12.82 -4.10 -10.71
CA GLU A 135 -12.65 -2.68 -11.08
C GLU A 135 -11.18 -2.26 -11.04
N GLN A 136 -10.45 -2.64 -9.99
CA GLN A 136 -9.03 -2.32 -9.85
C GLN A 136 -8.20 -2.98 -10.95
N ARG A 137 -8.48 -4.25 -11.29
CA ARG A 137 -7.81 -4.94 -12.40
C ARG A 137 -8.15 -4.34 -13.76
N VAL A 138 -9.37 -3.86 -13.98
CA VAL A 138 -9.73 -3.10 -15.20
C VAL A 138 -8.97 -1.78 -15.28
N ALA A 139 -8.83 -1.06 -14.16
CA ALA A 139 -8.03 0.17 -14.13
C ALA A 139 -6.56 -0.10 -14.43
N LEU A 140 -6.01 -1.19 -13.91
CA LEU A 140 -4.66 -1.62 -14.23
C LEU A 140 -4.53 -2.00 -15.72
N ALA A 141 -5.47 -2.77 -16.29
CA ALA A 141 -5.48 -3.09 -17.73
C ALA A 141 -5.54 -1.83 -18.60
N ARG A 142 -6.34 -0.82 -18.21
CA ARG A 142 -6.42 0.48 -18.89
C ARG A 142 -5.08 1.24 -18.89
N ALA A 143 -4.26 1.07 -17.87
CA ALA A 143 -2.92 1.64 -17.84
C ALA A 143 -1.93 0.81 -18.68
N LEU A 144 -1.96 -0.52 -18.54
CA LEU A 144 -1.04 -1.45 -19.20
C LEU A 144 -1.16 -1.47 -20.71
N VAL A 145 -2.38 -1.32 -21.24
CA VAL A 145 -2.63 -1.32 -22.69
C VAL A 145 -1.86 -0.22 -23.42
N LEU A 146 -1.47 0.84 -22.71
CA LEU A 146 -0.70 1.96 -23.25
C LEU A 146 0.79 1.66 -23.43
N LYS A 147 1.28 0.55 -22.89
CA LYS A 147 2.70 0.09 -22.95
C LYS A 147 3.69 1.20 -22.56
N THR A 148 3.42 1.85 -21.46
CA THR A 148 4.25 2.94 -20.95
C THR A 148 5.51 2.40 -20.27
N LYS A 149 6.59 3.18 -20.27
CA LYS A 149 7.86 2.83 -19.62
C LYS A 149 7.79 2.91 -18.10
N LEU A 150 6.91 3.76 -17.58
CA LEU A 150 6.73 4.00 -16.15
C LEU A 150 5.27 3.79 -15.76
N LEU A 151 5.03 2.87 -14.85
CA LEU A 151 3.73 2.60 -14.23
C LEU A 151 3.75 3.05 -12.77
N LEU A 152 2.79 3.88 -12.41
CA LEU A 152 2.67 4.47 -11.09
C LEU A 152 1.39 3.96 -10.44
N LEU A 153 1.50 3.36 -9.26
CA LEU A 153 0.39 2.72 -8.56
C LEU A 153 0.21 3.37 -7.18
N ASP A 154 -0.92 4.02 -6.97
CA ASP A 154 -1.23 4.66 -5.70
C ASP A 154 -2.13 3.73 -4.87
N GLU A 155 -1.57 3.09 -3.85
CA GLU A 155 -2.23 2.13 -2.97
C GLU A 155 -3.06 1.07 -3.71
N PRO A 156 -2.47 0.29 -4.63
CA PRO A 156 -3.20 -0.52 -5.59
C PRO A 156 -4.06 -1.63 -4.96
N THR A 157 -3.73 -2.09 -3.75
CA THR A 157 -4.47 -3.15 -3.04
C THR A 157 -5.35 -2.63 -1.89
N ALA A 158 -5.42 -1.31 -1.70
CA ALA A 158 -6.24 -0.72 -0.65
C ALA A 158 -7.72 -1.12 -0.83
N ASN A 159 -8.36 -1.50 0.27
CA ASN A 159 -9.77 -1.93 0.31
C ASN A 159 -10.09 -3.20 -0.49
N LEU A 160 -9.11 -3.99 -0.90
CA LEU A 160 -9.31 -5.31 -1.48
C LEU A 160 -9.28 -6.38 -0.38
N ASP A 161 -10.08 -7.43 -0.57
CA ASP A 161 -9.92 -8.64 0.22
C ASP A 161 -8.58 -9.34 -0.09
N PRO A 162 -8.06 -10.20 0.80
CA PRO A 162 -6.74 -10.82 0.65
C PRO A 162 -6.56 -11.59 -0.67
N LYS A 163 -7.61 -12.22 -1.18
CA LYS A 163 -7.58 -12.98 -2.45
C LYS A 163 -7.39 -12.03 -3.65
N ASN A 164 -8.16 -10.96 -3.71
CA ASN A 164 -8.04 -9.98 -4.79
C ASN A 164 -6.73 -9.20 -4.71
N ALA A 165 -6.25 -8.89 -3.50
CA ALA A 165 -4.93 -8.27 -3.29
C ALA A 165 -3.81 -9.16 -3.84
N SER A 166 -3.78 -10.45 -3.48
CA SER A 166 -2.78 -11.40 -3.98
C SER A 166 -2.81 -11.55 -5.50
N ILE A 167 -4.00 -11.61 -6.12
CA ILE A 167 -4.11 -11.64 -7.58
C ILE A 167 -3.51 -10.38 -8.22
N LEU A 168 -3.77 -9.21 -7.64
CA LEU A 168 -3.25 -7.95 -8.19
C LEU A 168 -1.72 -7.87 -8.05
N GLU A 169 -1.17 -8.31 -6.93
CA GLU A 169 0.29 -8.38 -6.69
C GLU A 169 0.98 -9.31 -7.67
N GLU A 170 0.40 -10.48 -7.93
CA GLU A 170 0.89 -11.43 -8.93
C GLU A 170 0.88 -10.79 -10.35
N VAL A 171 -0.18 -10.07 -10.69
CA VAL A 171 -0.24 -9.34 -11.98
C VAL A 171 0.85 -8.26 -12.05
N ILE A 172 1.07 -7.49 -11.00
CA ILE A 172 2.11 -6.44 -10.94
C ILE A 172 3.51 -7.08 -11.12
N ALA A 173 3.79 -8.19 -10.44
CA ALA A 173 5.03 -8.93 -10.57
C ALA A 173 5.24 -9.45 -12.00
N THR A 174 4.19 -10.03 -12.59
CA THR A 174 4.21 -10.54 -13.99
C THR A 174 4.49 -9.41 -14.98
N VAL A 175 3.82 -8.27 -14.85
CA VAL A 175 4.03 -7.08 -15.69
C VAL A 175 5.47 -6.59 -15.63
N ASN A 176 6.03 -6.50 -14.44
CA ASN A 176 7.42 -6.07 -14.28
C ASN A 176 8.38 -7.10 -14.90
N HIS A 177 8.19 -8.40 -14.62
CA HIS A 177 9.07 -9.45 -15.09
C HIS A 177 9.03 -9.63 -16.61
N GLU A 178 7.84 -9.70 -17.21
CA GLU A 178 7.66 -9.97 -18.64
C GLU A 178 7.86 -8.73 -19.52
N LEU A 179 7.34 -7.57 -19.09
CA LEU A 179 7.37 -6.34 -19.89
C LEU A 179 8.52 -5.41 -19.52
N LYS A 180 9.31 -5.74 -18.49
CA LYS A 180 10.39 -4.90 -17.93
C LYS A 180 9.95 -3.47 -17.63
N THR A 181 8.67 -3.30 -17.32
CA THR A 181 8.08 -2.00 -16.99
C THR A 181 8.61 -1.52 -15.64
N THR A 182 9.12 -0.30 -15.57
CA THR A 182 9.47 0.34 -14.30
C THR A 182 8.21 0.65 -13.53
N ILE A 183 8.12 0.21 -12.28
CA ILE A 183 6.93 0.38 -11.45
C ILE A 183 7.29 1.16 -10.18
N VAL A 184 6.55 2.21 -9.87
CA VAL A 184 6.61 2.87 -8.56
C VAL A 184 5.26 2.74 -7.89
N MET A 185 5.22 2.09 -6.73
CA MET A 185 4.00 1.89 -5.98
C MET A 185 4.05 2.60 -4.65
N ALA A 186 3.03 3.38 -4.34
CA ALA A 186 2.83 3.93 -3.01
C ALA A 186 2.03 2.94 -2.16
N THR A 187 2.46 2.70 -0.95
CA THR A 187 1.74 1.88 0.01
C THR A 187 2.03 2.32 1.44
N HIS A 188 1.09 2.07 2.33
CA HIS A 188 1.32 2.12 3.77
C HIS A 188 1.38 0.71 4.37
N ASN A 189 1.19 -0.33 3.56
CA ASN A 189 1.24 -1.72 3.98
C ASN A 189 2.69 -2.24 3.95
N MET A 190 3.24 -2.52 5.13
CA MET A 190 4.62 -3.00 5.28
C MET A 190 4.83 -4.39 4.66
N PHE A 191 3.83 -5.28 4.73
CA PHE A 191 3.94 -6.61 4.14
C PHE A 191 4.09 -6.51 2.60
N GLN A 192 3.25 -5.72 1.96
CA GLN A 192 3.35 -5.46 0.52
C GLN A 192 4.69 -4.84 0.14
N ALA A 193 5.18 -3.87 0.93
CA ALA A 193 6.47 -3.23 0.72
C ALA A 193 7.66 -4.18 0.92
N LYS A 194 7.46 -5.31 1.64
CA LYS A 194 8.50 -6.34 1.86
C LYS A 194 8.54 -7.39 0.75
N THR A 195 7.38 -7.77 0.19
CA THR A 195 7.27 -8.98 -0.65
C THR A 195 7.40 -8.70 -2.14
N LEU A 196 6.92 -7.57 -2.62
CA LEU A 196 6.80 -7.30 -4.05
C LEU A 196 7.95 -6.45 -4.64
N PRO A 197 8.41 -5.35 -4.00
CA PRO A 197 9.38 -4.45 -4.61
C PRO A 197 10.83 -4.95 -4.48
N HIS A 198 11.68 -4.48 -5.39
CA HIS A 198 13.14 -4.67 -5.32
C HIS A 198 13.77 -3.72 -4.31
N ARG A 199 13.26 -2.48 -4.26
CA ARG A 199 13.73 -1.42 -3.37
C ARG A 199 12.57 -0.70 -2.72
N VAL A 200 12.83 -0.15 -1.55
CA VAL A 200 11.88 0.63 -0.76
C VAL A 200 12.48 1.99 -0.46
N ALA A 201 11.68 3.04 -0.63
CA ALA A 201 11.97 4.39 -0.18
C ALA A 201 10.98 4.76 0.94
N LEU A 202 11.51 5.05 2.12
CA LEU A 202 10.72 5.52 3.25
C LEU A 202 10.46 7.01 3.11
N ILE A 203 9.18 7.41 3.08
CA ILE A 203 8.79 8.81 2.96
C ILE A 203 7.97 9.26 4.18
N ASN A 204 8.41 10.32 4.83
CA ASN A 204 7.71 10.97 5.93
C ASN A 204 7.76 12.49 5.78
N ASP A 205 6.65 13.17 6.07
CA ASP A 205 6.52 14.64 6.02
C ASP A 205 7.13 15.27 4.76
N GLY A 206 6.88 14.63 3.61
CA GLY A 206 7.35 15.09 2.31
C GLY A 206 8.85 14.87 2.04
N ARG A 207 9.58 14.14 2.90
CA ARG A 207 11.01 13.86 2.76
C ARG A 207 11.27 12.36 2.66
N ILE A 208 12.27 11.99 1.87
CA ILE A 208 12.78 10.62 1.87
C ILE A 208 13.78 10.50 3.02
N SER A 209 13.48 9.61 3.96
CA SER A 209 14.33 9.34 5.13
C SER A 209 15.35 8.24 4.87
N GLU A 210 15.00 7.26 4.04
CA GLU A 210 15.86 6.12 3.75
C GLU A 210 15.47 5.49 2.41
N VAL A 211 16.45 4.94 1.67
CA VAL A 211 16.23 4.18 0.43
C VAL A 211 17.21 3.01 0.41
N GLY A 212 16.71 1.81 0.16
CA GLY A 212 17.54 0.62 0.08
C GLY A 212 16.82 -0.54 -0.58
N THR A 213 17.49 -1.66 -0.71
CA THR A 213 16.86 -2.93 -1.07
C THR A 213 15.86 -3.33 0.01
N THR A 214 14.90 -4.17 -0.35
CA THR A 214 13.92 -4.70 0.62
C THR A 214 14.63 -5.37 1.80
N ALA A 215 15.71 -6.13 1.54
CA ALA A 215 16.49 -6.79 2.58
C ALA A 215 17.21 -5.79 3.51
N GLU A 216 17.75 -4.69 2.99
CA GLU A 216 18.41 -3.66 3.79
C GLU A 216 17.41 -2.91 4.68
N ILE A 217 16.26 -2.51 4.13
CA ILE A 217 15.25 -1.74 4.85
C ILE A 217 14.59 -2.58 5.95
N PHE A 218 14.21 -3.82 5.66
CA PHE A 218 13.50 -4.69 6.62
C PHE A 218 14.43 -5.60 7.44
N GLY A 219 15.68 -5.78 7.02
CA GLY A 219 16.67 -6.58 7.77
C GLY A 219 17.33 -5.84 8.92
N LYS A 220 17.30 -4.51 8.93
CA LYS A 220 17.78 -3.65 10.03
C LYS A 220 16.60 -2.85 10.54
N LEU A 221 16.34 -2.93 11.85
CA LEU A 221 15.39 -2.00 12.49
C LEU A 221 15.97 -0.58 12.44
N SER A 222 15.79 0.11 11.31
CA SER A 222 16.14 1.52 11.26
C SER A 222 15.17 2.33 12.13
N LYS A 223 15.67 3.40 12.76
CA LYS A 223 14.79 4.34 13.50
C LYS A 223 13.65 4.86 12.62
N SER A 224 13.92 4.99 11.33
CA SER A 224 12.94 5.39 10.33
C SER A 224 11.84 4.35 10.18
N LEU A 225 12.19 3.07 10.01
CA LEU A 225 11.22 1.98 9.91
C LEU A 225 10.42 1.82 11.21
N ALA A 226 11.08 1.94 12.37
CA ALA A 226 10.43 1.88 13.68
C ALA A 226 9.40 3.02 13.87
N SER A 227 9.64 4.21 13.33
CA SER A 227 8.67 5.31 13.37
C SER A 227 7.43 5.04 12.50
N PHE A 228 7.59 4.30 11.40
CA PHE A 228 6.46 3.79 10.60
C PHE A 228 5.74 2.63 11.29
N ALA A 229 6.52 1.77 11.95
CA ALA A 229 6.05 0.64 12.72
C ALA A 229 5.13 1.07 13.89
N ALA A 230 5.43 2.20 14.51
CA ALA A 230 4.58 2.77 15.59
C ALA A 230 3.19 3.19 15.08
N VAL A 231 2.98 3.28 13.76
CA VAL A 231 1.67 3.66 13.16
C VAL A 231 0.74 2.45 12.98
N ASP A 232 1.29 1.21 12.87
CA ASP A 232 0.49 0.01 12.54
C ASP A 232 0.93 -1.23 13.36
N ASN A 233 0.75 -1.26 14.70
CA ASN A 233 0.98 -2.45 15.55
C ASN A 233 2.24 -3.25 15.19
N THR A 234 3.35 -2.57 14.97
CA THR A 234 4.63 -3.21 14.77
C THR A 234 5.44 -3.09 16.06
N PHE A 235 5.92 -4.21 16.54
CA PHE A 235 6.64 -4.29 17.80
C PHE A 235 7.98 -5.00 17.57
N ALA A 236 9.04 -4.40 18.07
CA ALA A 236 10.33 -5.05 18.24
C ALA A 236 10.35 -5.80 19.57
N GLY A 237 10.93 -6.99 19.58
CA GLY A 237 11.01 -7.79 20.80
C GLY A 237 11.94 -8.98 20.68
N THR A 238 12.02 -9.75 21.74
CA THR A 238 12.83 -10.97 21.80
C THR A 238 11.92 -12.19 21.70
N ALA A 239 12.14 -13.00 20.68
CA ALA A 239 11.39 -14.21 20.39
C ALA A 239 12.00 -15.43 21.07
N LYS A 240 11.16 -16.27 21.68
CA LYS A 240 11.51 -17.59 22.24
C LYS A 240 10.53 -18.63 21.75
N ILE A 241 11.05 -19.75 21.23
CA ILE A 241 10.22 -20.89 20.81
C ILE A 241 9.76 -21.64 22.06
N THR A 242 8.46 -21.94 22.14
CA THR A 242 7.86 -22.70 23.24
C THR A 242 7.92 -24.21 22.93
N GLU A 243 7.77 -25.05 23.96
CA GLU A 243 7.65 -26.51 23.79
C GLU A 243 6.46 -26.93 22.93
N ALA A 244 5.43 -26.10 22.88
CA ALA A 244 4.23 -26.31 22.04
C ALA A 244 4.45 -25.97 20.54
N GLY A 245 5.67 -25.56 20.14
CA GLY A 245 6.00 -25.22 18.75
C GLY A 245 5.50 -23.84 18.27
N THR A 246 4.98 -23.01 19.18
CA THR A 246 4.71 -21.58 18.93
C THR A 246 5.88 -20.72 19.40
N THR A 247 5.87 -19.45 19.05
CA THR A 247 6.88 -18.50 19.48
C THR A 247 6.23 -17.43 20.36
N ILE A 248 6.78 -17.15 21.53
CA ILE A 248 6.41 -16.01 22.35
C ILE A 248 7.41 -14.88 22.06
N VAL A 249 6.90 -13.71 21.69
CA VAL A 249 7.67 -12.49 21.46
C VAL A 249 7.40 -11.53 22.62
N ASP A 250 8.43 -11.28 23.43
CA ASP A 250 8.38 -10.26 24.48
C ASP A 250 8.66 -8.90 23.86
N VAL A 251 7.65 -8.05 23.79
CA VAL A 251 7.74 -6.71 23.20
C VAL A 251 7.98 -5.62 24.26
N GLY A 252 8.23 -6.01 25.50
CA GLY A 252 8.46 -5.12 26.63
C GLY A 252 7.17 -4.64 27.30
N ASN A 253 7.33 -3.96 28.44
CA ASN A 253 6.22 -3.46 29.28
C ASN A 253 5.24 -4.56 29.75
N GLY A 254 5.73 -5.81 29.89
CA GLY A 254 4.92 -6.95 30.32
C GLY A 254 4.01 -7.52 29.21
N VAL A 255 4.14 -7.06 27.98
CA VAL A 255 3.35 -7.56 26.84
C VAL A 255 4.10 -8.67 26.11
N GLN A 256 3.55 -9.88 26.16
CA GLN A 256 4.07 -11.07 25.47
C GLN A 256 3.07 -11.52 24.43
N ILE A 257 3.50 -11.65 23.17
CA ILE A 257 2.66 -11.96 22.02
C ILE A 257 3.01 -13.36 21.53
N GLU A 258 2.01 -14.24 21.51
CA GLU A 258 2.15 -15.60 20.93
C GLU A 258 1.95 -15.54 19.42
N ALA A 259 2.87 -16.17 18.68
CA ALA A 259 2.91 -16.20 17.22
C ALA A 259 3.19 -17.61 16.68
N THR A 260 2.76 -17.89 15.45
CA THR A 260 3.07 -19.15 14.74
C THR A 260 4.40 -19.07 13.96
N LEU A 261 5.33 -18.25 14.46
CA LEU A 261 6.65 -18.06 13.85
C LEU A 261 7.61 -19.14 14.31
N GLN A 262 8.60 -19.46 13.47
CA GLN A 262 9.74 -20.33 13.83
C GLN A 262 11.00 -19.45 13.93
N LYS A 263 11.05 -18.58 14.96
CA LYS A 263 12.12 -17.59 15.10
C LYS A 263 12.58 -17.48 16.55
N GLN A 264 13.87 -17.32 16.78
CA GLN A 264 14.48 -17.13 18.08
C GLN A 264 15.41 -15.93 18.06
N GLY A 265 15.48 -15.17 19.15
CA GLY A 265 16.30 -13.96 19.28
C GLY A 265 15.53 -12.68 18.91
N GLU A 266 16.26 -11.61 18.61
CA GLU A 266 15.64 -10.34 18.24
C GLU A 266 14.80 -10.44 16.98
N THR A 267 13.59 -9.92 17.04
CA THR A 267 12.65 -9.94 15.91
C THR A 267 11.73 -8.74 15.98
N SER A 268 11.16 -8.40 14.81
CA SER A 268 10.04 -7.49 14.73
C SER A 268 8.82 -8.22 14.23
N ILE A 269 7.68 -7.93 14.84
CA ILE A 269 6.39 -8.50 14.50
C ILE A 269 5.40 -7.41 14.14
N PHE A 270 4.46 -7.76 13.27
CA PHE A 270 3.35 -6.91 12.82
C PHE A 270 2.02 -7.62 13.03
N ILE A 271 1.01 -6.88 13.46
CA ILE A 271 -0.38 -7.33 13.56
C ILE A 271 -1.25 -6.31 12.84
N SER A 272 -2.01 -6.76 11.84
CA SER A 272 -2.92 -5.87 11.12
C SER A 272 -4.03 -5.36 12.06
N PRO A 273 -4.32 -4.04 12.10
CA PRO A 273 -5.39 -3.47 12.95
C PRO A 273 -6.78 -4.09 12.72
N GLN A 274 -7.04 -4.60 11.52
CA GLN A 274 -8.30 -5.27 11.17
C GLN A 274 -8.38 -6.73 11.61
N ASP A 275 -7.25 -7.36 11.95
CA ASP A 275 -7.19 -8.73 12.46
C ASP A 275 -7.37 -8.79 13.98
N ILE A 276 -7.44 -7.63 14.64
CA ILE A 276 -7.67 -7.49 16.06
C ILE A 276 -9.17 -7.33 16.34
N ILE A 277 -9.71 -8.28 17.05
CA ILE A 277 -11.11 -8.24 17.52
C ILE A 277 -11.15 -7.42 18.80
N LEU A 278 -12.08 -6.47 18.88
CA LEU A 278 -12.37 -5.71 20.09
C LEU A 278 -13.59 -6.31 20.80
N SER A 279 -13.51 -6.46 22.13
CA SER A 279 -14.62 -6.94 22.95
C SER A 279 -14.68 -6.19 24.27
N LYS A 280 -15.90 -6.02 24.84
CA LYS A 280 -16.08 -5.50 26.20
C LYS A 280 -15.83 -6.54 27.29
N ASN A 281 -15.96 -7.82 26.94
CA ASN A 281 -15.79 -8.93 27.84
C ASN A 281 -14.70 -9.89 27.34
N PRO A 282 -14.05 -10.65 28.22
CA PRO A 282 -13.12 -11.69 27.80
C PRO A 282 -13.78 -12.68 26.84
N LEU A 283 -13.17 -12.91 25.68
CA LEU A 283 -13.68 -13.82 24.65
C LEU A 283 -13.01 -15.18 24.79
N LYS A 284 -13.79 -16.24 25.02
CA LYS A 284 -13.31 -17.63 24.89
C LYS A 284 -13.29 -17.99 23.40
N SER A 285 -12.11 -18.10 22.82
CA SER A 285 -11.92 -18.38 21.40
C SER A 285 -10.62 -19.15 21.16
N SER A 286 -10.32 -19.48 19.91
CA SER A 286 -9.03 -20.07 19.52
C SER A 286 -7.89 -19.03 19.45
N ALA A 287 -8.16 -17.76 19.74
CA ALA A 287 -7.14 -16.73 19.83
C ALA A 287 -6.28 -16.92 21.08
N ARG A 288 -4.96 -16.86 20.91
CA ARG A 288 -3.99 -16.98 22.01
C ARG A 288 -3.64 -15.65 22.64
N ASN A 289 -3.79 -14.57 21.89
CA ASN A 289 -3.48 -13.22 22.35
C ASN A 289 -4.75 -12.54 22.85
N VAL A 290 -4.85 -12.31 24.13
CA VAL A 290 -5.97 -11.63 24.79
C VAL A 290 -5.39 -10.65 25.79
N PHE A 291 -5.58 -9.35 25.54
CA PHE A 291 -5.06 -8.29 26.40
C PHE A 291 -6.19 -7.37 26.83
N LYS A 292 -6.22 -7.04 28.13
CA LYS A 292 -7.11 -6.00 28.68
C LYS A 292 -6.42 -4.65 28.57
N GLY A 293 -7.11 -3.65 28.07
CA GLY A 293 -6.56 -2.30 27.93
C GLY A 293 -7.63 -1.22 27.96
N LYS A 294 -7.20 0.03 27.76
CA LYS A 294 -8.07 1.21 27.71
C LYS A 294 -7.95 1.90 26.38
N ILE A 295 -9.08 2.38 25.86
CA ILE A 295 -9.09 3.21 24.63
C ILE A 295 -8.51 4.58 24.97
N ILE A 296 -7.37 4.92 24.37
CA ILE A 296 -6.67 6.20 24.59
C ILE A 296 -6.83 7.17 23.40
N GLN A 297 -7.24 6.68 22.23
CA GLN A 297 -7.47 7.53 21.07
C GLN A 297 -8.58 6.94 20.18
N ILE A 298 -9.37 7.82 19.54
CA ILE A 298 -10.43 7.47 18.60
C ILE A 298 -10.28 8.36 17.37
N ALA A 299 -10.23 7.75 16.19
CA ALA A 299 -10.21 8.43 14.91
C ALA A 299 -11.36 7.92 14.01
N ASP A 300 -12.32 8.79 13.73
CA ASP A 300 -13.45 8.50 12.82
C ASP A 300 -12.98 8.64 11.35
N LEU A 301 -13.09 7.58 10.59
CA LEU A 301 -12.73 7.51 9.17
C LEU A 301 -13.95 7.35 8.25
N GLY A 302 -15.15 7.71 8.74
CA GLY A 302 -16.41 7.58 8.02
C GLY A 302 -17.07 6.21 8.25
N LEU A 303 -16.86 5.23 7.39
CA LEU A 303 -17.41 3.87 7.57
C LEU A 303 -16.64 3.02 8.59
N LEU A 304 -15.42 3.40 8.90
CA LEU A 304 -14.52 2.73 9.83
C LEU A 304 -14.12 3.67 10.96
N VAL A 305 -13.75 3.10 12.10
CA VAL A 305 -13.18 3.80 13.25
C VAL A 305 -11.88 3.12 13.62
N LYS A 306 -10.80 3.90 13.73
CA LYS A 306 -9.53 3.45 14.31
C LYS A 306 -9.49 3.82 15.79
N LEU A 307 -9.16 2.85 16.61
CA LEU A 307 -9.01 3.00 18.06
C LEU A 307 -7.57 2.69 18.42
N THR A 308 -6.99 3.47 19.32
CA THR A 308 -5.73 3.08 19.98
C THR A 308 -6.07 2.58 21.38
N VAL A 309 -5.73 1.33 21.67
CA VAL A 309 -5.95 0.65 22.95
C VAL A 309 -4.60 0.46 23.62
N ASP A 310 -4.43 1.02 24.81
CA ASP A 310 -3.24 0.83 25.61
C ASP A 310 -3.39 -0.41 26.51
N VAL A 311 -2.53 -1.39 26.29
CA VAL A 311 -2.42 -2.64 27.09
C VAL A 311 -1.06 -2.76 27.77
N GLY A 312 -0.36 -1.64 27.98
CA GLY A 312 1.06 -1.53 28.32
C GLY A 312 1.91 -1.16 27.12
N LYS A 313 1.36 -1.38 25.94
CA LYS A 313 1.79 -0.89 24.62
C LYS A 313 0.55 -0.44 23.86
N PRO A 314 0.65 0.61 23.04
CA PRO A 314 -0.47 1.06 22.23
C PRO A 314 -0.72 0.10 21.06
N PHE A 315 -1.92 -0.47 21.00
CA PHE A 315 -2.40 -1.26 19.88
C PHE A 315 -3.45 -0.49 19.09
N MET A 316 -3.27 -0.42 17.79
CA MET A 316 -4.25 0.14 16.88
C MET A 316 -5.24 -0.94 16.46
N VAL A 317 -6.53 -0.68 16.61
CA VAL A 317 -7.63 -1.58 16.26
C VAL A 317 -8.55 -0.87 15.29
N GLN A 318 -8.96 -1.55 14.23
CA GLN A 318 -9.89 -1.00 13.24
C GLN A 318 -11.20 -1.76 13.26
N ILE A 319 -12.30 -1.04 13.48
CA ILE A 319 -13.66 -1.61 13.50
C ILE A 319 -14.59 -0.80 12.61
N THR A 320 -15.77 -1.34 12.32
CA THR A 320 -16.82 -0.59 11.61
C THR A 320 -17.42 0.49 12.51
N LYS A 321 -17.88 1.58 11.91
CA LYS A 321 -18.61 2.63 12.66
C LYS A 321 -19.87 2.07 13.34
N ARG A 322 -20.52 1.10 12.71
CA ARG A 322 -21.66 0.38 13.29
C ARG A 322 -21.27 -0.32 14.60
N SER A 323 -20.21 -1.14 14.58
CA SER A 323 -19.71 -1.82 15.79
C SER A 323 -19.30 -0.82 16.88
N PHE A 324 -18.64 0.28 16.49
CA PHE A 324 -18.26 1.34 17.43
C PHE A 324 -19.49 1.90 18.16
N SER A 325 -20.59 2.19 17.44
CA SER A 325 -21.83 2.73 18.00
C SER A 325 -22.60 1.68 18.84
N GLU A 326 -22.74 0.45 18.32
CA GLU A 326 -23.44 -0.65 19.02
C GLU A 326 -22.76 -1.02 20.34
N MET A 327 -21.42 -0.96 20.37
CA MET A 327 -20.62 -1.21 21.57
C MET A 327 -20.54 0.02 22.49
N ALA A 328 -21.11 1.17 22.14
CA ALA A 328 -21.05 2.42 22.88
C ALA A 328 -19.62 2.72 23.42
N LEU A 329 -18.64 2.71 22.52
CA LEU A 329 -17.24 2.92 22.85
C LEU A 329 -16.91 4.41 23.00
N ASN A 330 -16.05 4.73 23.97
CA ASN A 330 -15.58 6.09 24.24
C ASN A 330 -14.12 6.04 24.73
N LEU A 331 -13.49 7.21 24.86
CA LEU A 331 -12.19 7.34 25.50
C LEU A 331 -12.24 6.81 26.93
N ASN A 332 -11.15 6.19 27.37
CA ASN A 332 -10.95 5.58 28.68
C ASN A 332 -11.85 4.36 29.01
N VAL A 333 -12.64 3.89 28.05
CA VAL A 333 -13.41 2.63 28.21
C VAL A 333 -12.42 1.46 28.24
N GLU A 334 -12.61 0.55 29.20
CA GLU A 334 -11.87 -0.72 29.28
C GLU A 334 -12.42 -1.69 28.25
N VAL A 335 -11.51 -2.30 27.50
CA VAL A 335 -11.83 -3.27 26.44
C VAL A 335 -10.79 -4.40 26.42
N PHE A 336 -11.14 -5.47 25.75
CA PHE A 336 -10.21 -6.55 25.44
C PHE A 336 -9.89 -6.50 23.94
N ILE A 337 -8.61 -6.58 23.61
CA ILE A 337 -8.13 -6.84 22.27
C ILE A 337 -7.77 -8.32 22.16
N VAL A 338 -8.23 -8.96 21.08
CA VAL A 338 -8.12 -10.41 20.89
C VAL A 338 -7.68 -10.69 19.46
N PHE A 339 -6.60 -11.46 19.28
CA PHE A 339 -6.12 -11.86 17.94
C PHE A 339 -5.44 -13.22 17.96
N LYS A 340 -5.46 -13.91 16.82
CA LYS A 340 -4.86 -15.23 16.66
C LYS A 340 -3.34 -15.14 16.60
N ALA A 341 -2.64 -16.17 17.06
CA ALA A 341 -1.20 -16.32 16.88
C ALA A 341 -0.80 -16.33 15.38
N SER A 342 -1.68 -16.83 14.50
CA SER A 342 -1.49 -16.84 13.05
C SER A 342 -1.65 -15.46 12.38
N SER A 343 -2.23 -14.47 13.08
CA SER A 343 -2.32 -13.08 12.59
C SER A 343 -1.04 -12.28 12.86
N VAL A 344 -0.10 -12.85 13.62
CA VAL A 344 1.19 -12.24 13.92
C VAL A 344 2.19 -12.60 12.82
N GLN A 345 2.73 -11.62 12.16
CA GLN A 345 3.67 -11.76 11.06
C GLN A 345 5.05 -11.27 11.48
N ALA A 346 6.12 -11.97 11.07
CA ALA A 346 7.48 -11.48 11.23
C ALA A 346 7.81 -10.47 10.11
N ILE A 347 8.45 -9.39 10.51
CA ILE A 347 8.97 -8.39 9.57
C ILE A 347 10.47 -8.61 9.40
#